data_b375e93c875354bbf7435bdddd45d67a
#
_entry.id   b375e93c875354bbf7435bdddd45d67a
#
_cell.length_a   1.000
_cell.length_b   1.000
_cell.length_c   1.000
_cell.angle_alpha   90.00
_cell.angle_beta   90.00
_cell.angle_gamma   90.00
#
_symmetry.space_group_name_H-M   'P 1'
#
loop_
_entity.id
_entity.type
_entity.pdbx_description
1 polymer ?
#
loop_
_entity_poly.entity_id
_entity_poly.type
_entity_poly.pdbx_seq_one_letter_code
_entity_poly.pdbx_strand_id
1 'polypeptide(L)'
;MRERGVSRAVLLGFSDGANIAMKFAMKHPDMVRALILNGGNLDAKGVKRSTQLPIEIGYKIAKHFAKRSAEANKNAELLGLMVNDPNIEPEELAQITAPTLVICGTKDMIREDHTRKIAENIPNARLAILEGDHFVANKRSEEFNREVDRFLESL
;
A
#
# COMPACT_ATOMS: atom_id res chain seq x y z
N MET A 1 8.78 9.26 -15.33
CA MET A 1 9.96 8.42 -15.57
C MET A 1 10.53 8.63 -16.98
N ARG A 2 9.80 8.34 -18.05
CA ARG A 2 10.30 8.45 -19.45
C ARG A 2 10.89 9.84 -19.79
N GLU A 3 10.22 10.91 -19.42
CA GLU A 3 10.69 12.31 -19.62
C GLU A 3 12.02 12.62 -18.91
N ARG A 4 12.38 11.84 -17.88
CA ARG A 4 13.63 11.96 -17.12
C ARG A 4 14.67 10.91 -17.50
N GLY A 5 14.46 10.16 -18.58
CA GLY A 5 15.36 9.10 -19.02
C GLY A 5 15.47 7.91 -18.07
N VAL A 6 14.53 7.75 -17.12
CA VAL A 6 14.50 6.63 -16.18
C VAL A 6 13.70 5.51 -16.80
N SER A 7 14.38 4.43 -17.19
CA SER A 7 13.75 3.23 -17.79
C SER A 7 13.13 2.32 -16.73
N ARG A 8 13.81 2.08 -15.61
CA ARG A 8 13.35 1.25 -14.49
C ARG A 8 13.68 1.90 -13.16
N ALA A 9 12.79 1.75 -12.17
CA ALA A 9 12.99 2.29 -10.83
C ALA A 9 12.63 1.27 -9.74
N VAL A 10 13.25 1.42 -8.58
CA VAL A 10 12.73 0.87 -7.33
C VAL A 10 11.59 1.78 -6.86
N LEU A 11 10.43 1.22 -6.57
CA LEU A 11 9.28 1.96 -6.07
C LEU A 11 9.06 1.61 -4.60
N LEU A 12 9.07 2.62 -3.75
CA LEU A 12 8.65 2.50 -2.36
C LEU A 12 7.30 3.19 -2.20
N GLY A 13 6.31 2.44 -1.76
CA GLY A 13 4.96 2.94 -1.48
C GLY A 13 4.58 2.74 -0.02
N PHE A 14 3.95 3.76 0.57
CA PHE A 14 3.38 3.70 1.91
C PHE A 14 1.86 3.85 1.84
N SER A 15 1.13 2.95 2.53
CA SER A 15 -0.34 2.97 2.60
C SER A 15 -0.95 2.95 1.19
N ASP A 16 -1.76 3.93 0.81
CA ASP A 16 -2.28 4.07 -0.56
C ASP A 16 -1.18 4.14 -1.63
N GLY A 17 0.00 4.68 -1.27
CA GLY A 17 1.17 4.64 -2.14
C GLY A 17 1.64 3.21 -2.46
N ALA A 18 1.51 2.27 -1.53
CA ALA A 18 1.79 0.85 -1.77
C ALA A 18 0.74 0.24 -2.72
N ASN A 19 -0.53 0.61 -2.57
CA ASN A 19 -1.62 0.17 -3.44
C ASN A 19 -1.39 0.66 -4.89
N ILE A 20 -1.00 1.93 -5.04
CA ILE A 20 -0.65 2.52 -6.34
C ILE A 20 0.57 1.80 -6.93
N ALA A 21 1.60 1.50 -6.12
CA ALA A 21 2.81 0.82 -6.58
C ALA A 21 2.50 -0.62 -7.07
N MET A 22 1.62 -1.37 -6.40
CA MET A 22 1.14 -2.67 -6.87
C MET A 22 0.43 -2.55 -8.21
N LYS A 23 -0.57 -1.68 -8.33
CA LYS A 23 -1.29 -1.44 -9.59
C LYS A 23 -0.36 -0.99 -10.72
N PHE A 24 0.63 -0.14 -10.41
CA PHE A 24 1.62 0.30 -11.39
C PHE A 24 2.49 -0.86 -11.85
N ALA A 25 2.97 -1.71 -10.94
CA ALA A 25 3.83 -2.84 -11.28
C ALA A 25 3.12 -3.89 -12.13
N MET A 26 1.85 -4.18 -11.85
CA MET A 26 1.02 -5.06 -12.69
C MET A 26 0.85 -4.49 -14.11
N LYS A 27 0.62 -3.18 -14.22
CA LYS A 27 0.38 -2.52 -15.51
C LYS A 27 1.67 -2.22 -16.30
N HIS A 28 2.79 -2.02 -15.63
CA HIS A 28 4.07 -1.58 -16.22
C HIS A 28 5.26 -2.38 -15.65
N PRO A 29 5.26 -3.72 -15.75
CA PRO A 29 6.30 -4.55 -15.14
C PRO A 29 7.71 -4.21 -15.62
N ASP A 30 7.86 -3.82 -16.89
CA ASP A 30 9.15 -3.45 -17.48
C ASP A 30 9.76 -2.17 -16.89
N MET A 31 8.97 -1.35 -16.20
CA MET A 31 9.41 -0.09 -15.60
C MET A 31 9.78 -0.25 -14.12
N VAL A 32 9.54 -1.43 -13.53
CA VAL A 32 9.78 -1.67 -12.10
C VAL A 32 11.00 -2.57 -11.93
N ARG A 33 12.02 -2.08 -11.22
CA ARG A 33 13.20 -2.86 -10.83
C ARG A 33 12.92 -3.70 -9.58
N ALA A 34 12.28 -3.10 -8.60
CA ALA A 34 11.84 -3.74 -7.36
C ALA A 34 10.73 -2.92 -6.69
N LEU A 35 9.98 -3.55 -5.79
CA LEU A 35 8.92 -2.91 -4.99
C LEU A 35 9.26 -3.00 -3.49
N ILE A 36 8.93 -1.94 -2.77
CA ILE A 36 8.90 -1.90 -1.31
C ILE A 36 7.51 -1.39 -0.92
N LEU A 37 6.70 -2.27 -0.32
CA LEU A 37 5.31 -2.04 -0.01
C LEU A 37 5.14 -1.96 1.50
N ASN A 38 4.94 -0.76 2.04
CA ASN A 38 4.72 -0.56 3.46
C ASN A 38 3.24 -0.27 3.75
N GLY A 39 2.58 -1.17 4.47
CA GLY A 39 1.21 -0.99 4.95
C GLY A 39 0.16 -0.88 3.84
N GLY A 40 0.34 -1.57 2.71
CA GLY A 40 -0.64 -1.65 1.64
C GLY A 40 -1.79 -2.61 1.97
N ASN A 41 -2.90 -2.45 1.25
CA ASN A 41 -4.06 -3.33 1.31
C ASN A 41 -4.61 -3.62 -0.08
N LEU A 42 -5.34 -4.72 -0.24
CA LEU A 42 -5.96 -5.11 -1.51
C LEU A 42 -7.39 -4.57 -1.65
N ASP A 43 -8.05 -4.42 -0.52
CA ASP A 43 -9.42 -3.91 -0.39
C ASP A 43 -9.67 -3.32 1.01
N ALA A 44 -10.82 -2.69 1.19
CA ALA A 44 -11.22 -2.10 2.47
C ALA A 44 -11.35 -3.13 3.62
N LYS A 45 -11.57 -4.43 3.32
CA LYS A 45 -11.69 -5.50 4.33
C LYS A 45 -10.34 -5.85 4.95
N GLY A 46 -9.23 -5.50 4.28
CA GLY A 46 -7.88 -5.63 4.82
C GLY A 46 -7.58 -4.68 5.98
N VAL A 47 -8.33 -3.60 6.10
CA VAL A 47 -8.20 -2.65 7.21
C VAL A 47 -8.96 -3.15 8.43
N LYS A 48 -8.38 -3.02 9.64
CA LYS A 48 -9.04 -3.37 10.90
C LYS A 48 -10.34 -2.60 11.06
N ARG A 49 -11.41 -3.28 11.49
CA ARG A 49 -12.75 -2.70 11.59
C ARG A 49 -12.80 -1.45 12.48
N SER A 50 -11.98 -1.40 13.53
CA SER A 50 -11.87 -0.23 14.40
C SER A 50 -11.40 1.03 13.70
N THR A 51 -10.61 0.88 12.62
CA THR A 51 -10.13 1.99 11.77
C THR A 51 -11.10 2.24 10.62
N GLN A 52 -11.57 1.18 9.96
CA GLN A 52 -12.39 1.30 8.76
C GLN A 52 -13.78 1.90 9.04
N LEU A 53 -14.42 1.55 10.16
CA LEU A 53 -15.77 2.01 10.47
C LEU A 53 -15.90 3.54 10.59
N PRO A 54 -15.01 4.26 11.33
CA PRO A 54 -15.02 5.72 11.34
C PRO A 54 -14.84 6.34 9.94
N ILE A 55 -14.02 5.74 9.09
CA ILE A 55 -13.77 6.20 7.71
C ILE A 55 -15.05 6.06 6.88
N GLU A 56 -15.73 4.91 6.94
CA GLU A 56 -17.01 4.67 6.26
C GLU A 56 -18.09 5.66 6.70
N ILE A 57 -18.17 5.95 8.00
CA ILE A 57 -19.12 6.94 8.54
C ILE A 57 -18.76 8.34 8.02
N GLY A 58 -17.48 8.73 8.12
CA GLY A 58 -16.99 10.01 7.62
C GLY A 58 -17.26 10.18 6.13
N TYR A 59 -17.05 9.13 5.34
CA TYR A 59 -17.36 9.12 3.91
C TYR A 59 -18.84 9.38 3.62
N LYS A 60 -19.73 8.68 4.33
CA LYS A 60 -21.19 8.88 4.16
C LYS A 60 -21.60 10.32 4.48
N ILE A 61 -21.06 10.90 5.55
CA ILE A 61 -21.30 12.29 5.94
C ILE A 61 -20.75 13.24 4.86
N ALA A 62 -19.46 13.09 4.48
CA ALA A 62 -18.84 13.95 3.47
C ALA A 62 -19.58 13.87 2.13
N LYS A 63 -19.97 12.66 1.70
CA LYS A 63 -20.77 12.45 0.48
C LYS A 63 -22.11 13.14 0.52
N HIS A 64 -22.78 13.16 1.68
CA HIS A 64 -24.06 13.87 1.84
C HIS A 64 -23.90 15.39 1.64
N PHE A 65 -22.76 15.94 2.08
CA PHE A 65 -22.49 17.39 1.97
C PHE A 65 -21.66 17.76 0.74
N ALA A 66 -21.20 16.81 -0.07
CA ALA A 66 -20.30 17.05 -1.21
C ALA A 66 -20.81 18.10 -2.20
N LYS A 67 -22.13 18.15 -2.42
CA LYS A 67 -22.75 19.14 -3.32
C LYS A 67 -22.79 20.57 -2.75
N ARG A 68 -22.49 20.77 -1.46
CA ARG A 68 -22.64 22.07 -0.78
C ARG A 68 -21.36 22.91 -0.80
N SER A 69 -20.18 22.28 -0.93
CA SER A 69 -18.89 22.99 -1.03
C SER A 69 -17.85 22.17 -1.74
N ALA A 70 -16.87 22.83 -2.37
CA ALA A 70 -15.73 22.19 -3.01
C ALA A 70 -14.89 21.39 -2.00
N GLU A 71 -14.76 21.88 -0.77
CA GLU A 71 -14.02 21.20 0.30
C GLU A 71 -14.72 19.90 0.72
N ALA A 72 -16.04 19.92 0.91
CA ALA A 72 -16.82 18.73 1.23
C ALA A 72 -16.73 17.68 0.10
N ASN A 73 -16.75 18.12 -1.16
CA ASN A 73 -16.55 17.22 -2.29
C ASN A 73 -15.15 16.58 -2.28
N LYS A 74 -14.09 17.38 -2.08
CA LYS A 74 -12.70 16.88 -1.98
C LYS A 74 -12.56 15.86 -0.84
N ASN A 75 -13.15 16.12 0.32
CA ASN A 75 -13.14 15.20 1.46
C ASN A 75 -13.89 13.90 1.13
N ALA A 76 -15.05 14.00 0.43
CA ALA A 76 -15.78 12.82 -0.01
C ALA A 76 -15.00 11.99 -1.03
N GLU A 77 -14.28 12.60 -1.96
CA GLU A 77 -13.41 11.92 -2.91
C GLU A 77 -12.27 11.21 -2.19
N LEU A 78 -11.58 11.90 -1.27
CA LEU A 78 -10.44 11.34 -0.51
C LEU A 78 -10.88 10.13 0.34
N LEU A 79 -11.94 10.28 1.14
CA LEU A 79 -12.48 9.19 1.95
C LEU A 79 -13.05 8.06 1.07
N GLY A 80 -13.57 8.43 -0.12
CA GLY A 80 -14.07 7.47 -1.10
C GLY A 80 -13.01 6.51 -1.60
N LEU A 81 -11.78 6.96 -1.80
CA LEU A 81 -10.63 6.11 -2.14
C LEU A 81 -10.38 5.06 -1.05
N MET A 82 -10.43 5.46 0.22
CA MET A 82 -10.19 4.54 1.35
C MET A 82 -11.33 3.53 1.58
N VAL A 83 -12.52 3.78 1.05
CA VAL A 83 -13.70 2.91 1.20
C VAL A 83 -13.89 2.01 0.00
N ASN A 84 -13.59 2.50 -1.21
CA ASN A 84 -13.94 1.84 -2.47
C ASN A 84 -12.72 1.28 -3.22
N ASP A 85 -11.51 1.66 -2.86
CA ASP A 85 -10.27 1.23 -3.51
C ASP A 85 -9.30 0.58 -2.50
N PRO A 86 -8.31 -0.21 -2.98
CA PRO A 86 -7.91 -0.38 -4.39
C PRO A 86 -8.63 -1.50 -5.16
N ASN A 87 -9.35 -2.43 -4.56
CA ASN A 87 -9.98 -3.59 -5.20
C ASN A 87 -9.01 -4.34 -6.13
N ILE A 88 -8.04 -5.00 -5.53
CA ILE A 88 -7.08 -5.89 -6.19
C ILE A 88 -7.42 -7.31 -5.77
N GLU A 89 -7.68 -8.19 -6.73
CA GLU A 89 -7.84 -9.60 -6.42
C GLU A 89 -6.46 -10.22 -6.11
N PRO A 90 -6.33 -11.08 -5.09
CA PRO A 90 -5.05 -11.66 -4.69
C PRO A 90 -4.30 -12.32 -5.86
N GLU A 91 -5.02 -12.98 -6.74
CA GLU A 91 -4.48 -13.70 -7.90
C GLU A 91 -3.85 -12.75 -8.93
N GLU A 92 -4.29 -11.50 -9.00
CA GLU A 92 -3.71 -10.49 -9.89
C GLU A 92 -2.25 -10.15 -9.51
N LEU A 93 -1.90 -10.31 -8.22
CA LEU A 93 -0.56 -10.06 -7.71
C LEU A 93 0.51 -10.96 -8.33
N ALA A 94 0.12 -12.12 -8.88
CA ALA A 94 1.02 -12.99 -9.64
C ALA A 94 1.62 -12.31 -10.88
N GLN A 95 1.02 -11.21 -11.37
CA GLN A 95 1.56 -10.40 -12.45
C GLN A 95 2.76 -9.54 -12.04
N ILE A 96 3.00 -9.36 -10.74
CA ILE A 96 4.15 -8.62 -10.21
C ILE A 96 5.36 -9.53 -10.26
N THR A 97 6.19 -9.38 -11.29
CA THR A 97 7.41 -10.19 -11.48
C THR A 97 8.64 -9.59 -10.78
N ALA A 98 8.58 -8.31 -10.43
CA ALA A 98 9.68 -7.62 -9.75
C ALA A 98 9.90 -8.16 -8.34
N PRO A 99 11.15 -8.30 -7.86
CA PRO A 99 11.44 -8.55 -6.45
C PRO A 99 10.68 -7.56 -5.57
N THR A 100 10.05 -8.06 -4.51
CA THR A 100 9.17 -7.24 -3.67
C THR A 100 9.47 -7.46 -2.18
N LEU A 101 9.58 -6.37 -1.44
CA LEU A 101 9.61 -6.36 0.02
C LEU A 101 8.28 -5.82 0.53
N VAL A 102 7.55 -6.65 1.27
CA VAL A 102 6.32 -6.26 1.97
C VAL A 102 6.65 -6.02 3.43
N ILE A 103 6.37 -4.82 3.93
CA ILE A 103 6.68 -4.42 5.32
C ILE A 103 5.41 -3.97 6.02
N CYS A 104 5.22 -4.39 7.27
CA CYS A 104 4.17 -3.88 8.14
C CYS A 104 4.61 -3.84 9.61
N GLY A 105 3.82 -3.18 10.45
CA GLY A 105 3.98 -3.21 11.90
C GLY A 105 3.17 -4.33 12.54
N THR A 106 3.63 -4.87 13.69
CA THR A 106 2.88 -5.85 14.50
C THR A 106 1.51 -5.31 14.98
N LYS A 107 1.37 -4.00 15.07
CA LYS A 107 0.15 -3.29 15.48
C LYS A 107 -0.41 -2.41 14.35
N ASP A 108 -0.11 -2.77 13.09
CA ASP A 108 -0.61 -2.05 11.92
C ASP A 108 -2.14 -1.97 11.90
N MET A 109 -2.69 -0.92 11.29
CA MET A 109 -4.13 -0.82 11.02
C MET A 109 -4.58 -1.79 9.92
N ILE A 110 -3.68 -2.21 9.04
CA ILE A 110 -3.90 -3.32 8.12
C ILE A 110 -3.80 -4.63 8.91
N ARG A 111 -4.66 -5.57 8.63
CA ARG A 111 -4.65 -6.89 9.27
C ARG A 111 -3.41 -7.66 8.83
N GLU A 112 -2.74 -8.31 9.76
CA GLU A 112 -1.54 -9.07 9.45
C GLU A 112 -1.79 -10.21 8.45
N ASP A 113 -2.91 -10.93 8.60
CA ASP A 113 -3.31 -11.98 7.66
C ASP A 113 -3.51 -11.44 6.23
N HIS A 114 -3.98 -10.20 6.11
CA HIS A 114 -4.12 -9.51 4.82
C HIS A 114 -2.76 -9.11 4.22
N THR A 115 -1.84 -8.60 5.05
CA THR A 115 -0.47 -8.31 4.60
C THR A 115 0.29 -9.57 4.19
N ARG A 116 0.11 -10.68 4.93
CA ARG A 116 0.66 -11.99 4.55
C ARG A 116 0.11 -12.46 3.20
N LYS A 117 -1.19 -12.31 2.98
CA LYS A 117 -1.82 -12.63 1.69
C LYS A 117 -1.17 -11.86 0.53
N ILE A 118 -0.84 -10.58 0.72
CA ILE A 118 -0.12 -9.80 -0.32
C ILE A 118 1.23 -10.46 -0.62
N ALA A 119 2.03 -10.75 0.41
CA ALA A 119 3.35 -11.35 0.23
C ALA A 119 3.29 -12.76 -0.38
N GLU A 120 2.30 -13.56 -0.02
CA GLU A 120 2.14 -14.95 -0.52
C GLU A 120 1.72 -15.01 -1.99
N ASN A 121 1.02 -13.98 -2.48
CA ASN A 121 0.53 -13.94 -3.87
C ASN A 121 1.47 -13.20 -4.84
N ILE A 122 2.53 -12.57 -4.35
CA ILE A 122 3.60 -12.00 -5.19
C ILE A 122 4.74 -13.03 -5.31
N PRO A 123 5.08 -13.54 -6.50
CA PRO A 123 6.02 -14.68 -6.66
C PRO A 123 7.41 -14.48 -6.02
N ASN A 124 7.94 -13.25 -6.07
CA ASN A 124 9.27 -12.91 -5.58
C ASN A 124 9.20 -11.96 -4.37
N ALA A 125 8.26 -12.19 -3.45
CA ALA A 125 8.10 -11.36 -2.28
C ALA A 125 8.82 -11.91 -1.04
N ARG A 126 9.32 -10.97 -0.22
CA ARG A 126 9.74 -11.17 1.16
C ARG A 126 8.80 -10.39 2.06
N LEU A 127 8.51 -10.93 3.23
CA LEU A 127 7.70 -10.27 4.26
C LEU A 127 8.61 -9.91 5.44
N ALA A 128 8.52 -8.66 5.89
CA ALA A 128 9.12 -8.17 7.12
C ALA A 128 8.04 -7.60 8.04
N ILE A 129 7.94 -8.10 9.27
CA ILE A 129 7.02 -7.59 10.28
C ILE A 129 7.86 -6.97 11.40
N LEU A 130 7.75 -5.66 11.56
CA LEU A 130 8.50 -4.88 12.53
C LEU A 130 7.65 -4.57 13.76
N GLU A 131 8.27 -4.43 14.91
CA GLU A 131 7.52 -3.97 16.09
C GLU A 131 7.07 -2.52 15.89
N GLY A 132 5.77 -2.26 15.93
CA GLY A 132 5.21 -0.92 15.76
C GLY A 132 3.85 -0.92 15.07
N ASP A 133 3.37 0.27 14.79
CA ASP A 133 2.10 0.52 14.11
C ASP A 133 2.26 0.75 12.60
N HIS A 134 1.23 1.32 11.97
CA HIS A 134 1.23 1.64 10.53
C HIS A 134 2.39 2.56 10.10
N PHE A 135 2.96 3.33 11.02
CA PHE A 135 4.01 4.31 10.76
C PHE A 135 5.42 3.79 11.08
N VAL A 136 5.67 2.49 10.90
CA VAL A 136 6.99 1.87 11.20
C VAL A 136 8.15 2.55 10.48
N ALA A 137 7.97 2.99 9.24
CA ALA A 137 9.01 3.70 8.48
C ALA A 137 9.48 4.99 9.16
N ASN A 138 8.60 5.65 9.93
CA ASN A 138 8.92 6.86 10.68
C ASN A 138 9.37 6.54 12.11
N LYS A 139 8.58 5.70 12.81
CA LYS A 139 8.78 5.44 14.25
C LYS A 139 9.90 4.43 14.54
N ARG A 140 10.24 3.57 13.58
CA ARG A 140 11.27 2.54 13.64
C ARG A 140 12.19 2.64 12.42
N SER A 141 12.61 3.87 12.11
CA SER A 141 13.35 4.16 10.89
C SER A 141 14.66 3.36 10.74
N GLU A 142 15.35 3.07 11.82
CA GLU A 142 16.59 2.27 11.79
C GLU A 142 16.30 0.82 11.38
N GLU A 143 15.30 0.18 11.99
CA GLU A 143 14.93 -1.19 11.65
C GLU A 143 14.33 -1.27 10.24
N PHE A 144 13.48 -0.29 9.90
CA PHE A 144 12.88 -0.19 8.57
C PHE A 144 13.97 -0.07 7.49
N ASN A 145 14.90 0.88 7.64
CA ASN A 145 15.97 1.10 6.68
C ASN A 145 16.88 -0.13 6.57
N ARG A 146 17.18 -0.81 7.69
CA ARG A 146 17.97 -2.04 7.67
C ARG A 146 17.32 -3.15 6.84
N GLU A 147 15.99 -3.32 6.93
CA GLU A 147 15.27 -4.30 6.09
C GLU A 147 15.27 -3.87 4.62
N VAL A 148 15.12 -2.58 4.34
CA VAL A 148 15.20 -2.03 2.99
C VAL A 148 16.60 -2.22 2.40
N ASP A 149 17.66 -1.90 3.15
CA ASP A 149 19.06 -2.04 2.70
C ASP A 149 19.37 -3.51 2.38
N ARG A 150 19.04 -4.44 3.29
CA ARG A 150 19.21 -5.89 3.05
C ARG A 150 18.48 -6.38 1.80
N PHE A 151 17.29 -5.84 1.57
CA PHE A 151 16.53 -6.18 0.37
C PHE A 151 17.20 -5.64 -0.88
N LEU A 152 17.62 -4.37 -0.88
CA LEU A 152 18.29 -3.74 -2.02
C LEU A 152 19.65 -4.38 -2.35
N GLU A 153 20.42 -4.81 -1.34
CA GLU A 153 21.67 -5.53 -1.50
C GLU A 153 21.49 -6.93 -2.12
N SER A 154 20.28 -7.49 -2.03
CA SER A 154 19.95 -8.82 -2.58
C SER A 154 19.45 -8.79 -4.03
N LEU A 155 19.31 -7.60 -4.65
CA LEU A 155 18.87 -7.40 -6.04
C LEU A 155 20.02 -7.54 -7.03
#